data_9bf108696c803f69f7eeebb9721be7ec
#
_entry.id   9bf108696c803f69f7eeebb9721be7ec
#
_cell.length_a   1.000
_cell.length_b   1.000
_cell.length_c   1.000
_cell.angle_alpha   90.00
_cell.angle_beta   90.00
_cell.angle_gamma   90.00
#
_symmetry.space_group_name_H-M   'P 1'
#
loop_
_entity.id
_entity.type
_entity.pdbx_description
1 polymer ?
#
loop_
_entity_poly.entity_id
_entity_poly.type
_entity_poly.pdbx_seq_one_letter_code
_entity_poly.pdbx_strand_id
1 'polypeptide(L)'
;MNVFLIDLEAVETRYTGQWKTHVPELLRKAGHNVQVLSGPTDIPTATTPGAFLNFGGTNIYKSSQVEQMGRLFCSGSVRAGDHFIFTDAWHPGIINLKYMSELLNIPVVTHGLWHAGSYDPQDFLGRLVGNKPWVRHAEKSFFAAFDHNYFATTFHIDMFHHNLLNDGMVENPWEEEDKADMLEDGKYVRTGWPMEYMEGTLLPYKNMPKRDLILFPHRIAPEKQIEIFRDLATHLPQYEFVVCQDQQLTKNEYHNLLGEAKMVFSANLQETLGISCYEGA
;
A
#
# COMPACT_ATOMS: atom_id res chain seq x y z
N MET A 1 -16.26 -1.44 -21.51
CA MET A 1 -16.03 -1.17 -20.10
C MET A 1 -14.63 -0.58 -19.99
N ASN A 2 -14.53 0.63 -19.44
CA ASN A 2 -13.24 1.28 -19.21
C ASN A 2 -12.82 1.06 -17.76
N VAL A 3 -11.52 1.05 -17.54
CA VAL A 3 -10.90 1.06 -16.21
C VAL A 3 -10.10 2.36 -16.08
N PHE A 4 -10.50 3.20 -15.14
CA PHE A 4 -9.77 4.41 -14.76
C PHE A 4 -8.93 4.06 -13.53
N LEU A 5 -7.62 4.03 -13.70
CA LEU A 5 -6.68 3.71 -12.64
C LEU A 5 -6.16 5.00 -12.00
N ILE A 6 -6.53 5.22 -10.75
CA ILE A 6 -6.06 6.33 -9.91
C ILE A 6 -4.77 5.84 -9.26
N ASP A 7 -3.63 6.21 -9.84
CA ASP A 7 -2.34 5.76 -9.36
C ASP A 7 -1.89 6.51 -8.10
N LEU A 8 -0.89 5.96 -7.43
CA LEU A 8 -0.28 6.64 -6.31
C LEU A 8 1.06 7.27 -6.70
N GLU A 9 1.45 8.22 -5.91
CA GLU A 9 2.72 8.94 -6.03
C GLU A 9 3.90 7.97 -6.03
N ALA A 10 4.68 8.00 -7.09
CA ALA A 10 5.83 7.12 -7.23
C ALA A 10 6.98 7.57 -6.33
N VAL A 11 7.46 6.65 -5.49
CA VAL A 11 8.71 6.81 -4.74
C VAL A 11 9.68 5.74 -5.25
N GLU A 12 10.79 6.16 -5.85
CA GLU A 12 11.72 5.27 -6.56
C GLU A 12 12.25 4.14 -5.67
N THR A 13 12.55 4.43 -4.42
CA THR A 13 13.07 3.45 -3.45
C THR A 13 12.00 2.49 -2.91
N ARG A 14 10.73 2.67 -3.29
CA ARG A 14 9.60 1.90 -2.81
C ARG A 14 8.91 1.13 -3.94
N TYR A 15 8.11 0.12 -3.57
CA TYR A 15 7.27 -0.65 -4.49
C TYR A 15 6.28 0.20 -5.30
N THR A 16 5.93 1.39 -4.80
CA THR A 16 5.03 2.32 -5.49
C THR A 16 5.59 2.79 -6.84
N GLY A 17 6.91 2.85 -6.97
CA GLY A 17 7.57 3.12 -8.25
C GLY A 17 7.32 2.00 -9.27
N GLN A 18 7.43 0.74 -8.86
CA GLN A 18 7.14 -0.42 -9.72
C GLN A 18 5.65 -0.52 -10.06
N TRP A 19 4.77 -0.26 -9.11
CA TRP A 19 3.31 -0.34 -9.33
C TRP A 19 2.80 0.62 -10.39
N LYS A 20 3.44 1.76 -10.54
CA LYS A 20 3.06 2.75 -11.57
C LYS A 20 3.07 2.18 -12.99
N THR A 21 3.93 1.22 -13.26
CA THR A 21 4.01 0.52 -14.54
C THR A 21 3.29 -0.84 -14.48
N HIS A 22 3.54 -1.61 -13.43
CA HIS A 22 3.10 -2.99 -13.32
C HIS A 22 1.57 -3.15 -13.26
N VAL A 23 0.90 -2.36 -12.42
CA VAL A 23 -0.56 -2.48 -12.25
C VAL A 23 -1.33 -2.16 -13.54
N PRO A 24 -1.03 -1.05 -14.27
CA PRO A 24 -1.67 -0.82 -15.57
C PRO A 24 -1.41 -1.92 -16.60
N GLU A 25 -0.20 -2.50 -16.60
CA GLU A 25 0.13 -3.61 -17.50
C GLU A 25 -0.62 -4.88 -17.19
N LEU A 26 -0.76 -5.25 -15.91
CA LEU A 26 -1.58 -6.40 -15.48
C LEU A 26 -3.03 -6.27 -15.97
N LEU A 27 -3.63 -5.11 -15.74
CA LEU A 27 -5.01 -4.85 -16.16
C LEU A 27 -5.16 -4.90 -17.69
N ARG A 28 -4.20 -4.36 -18.45
CA ARG A 28 -4.21 -4.44 -19.92
C ARG A 28 -4.02 -5.87 -20.42
N LYS A 29 -3.13 -6.65 -19.79
CA LYS A 29 -2.95 -8.10 -20.10
C LYS A 29 -4.21 -8.89 -19.81
N ALA A 30 -5.00 -8.50 -18.81
CA ALA A 30 -6.32 -9.07 -18.54
C ALA A 30 -7.41 -8.62 -19.54
N GLY A 31 -7.08 -7.80 -20.54
CA GLY A 31 -7.99 -7.38 -21.60
C GLY A 31 -8.80 -6.12 -21.30
N HIS A 32 -8.45 -5.38 -20.26
CA HIS A 32 -9.16 -4.14 -19.91
C HIS A 32 -8.62 -2.93 -20.69
N ASN A 33 -9.52 -2.01 -21.04
CA ASN A 33 -9.16 -0.70 -21.57
C ASN A 33 -8.80 0.23 -20.40
N VAL A 34 -7.50 0.46 -20.17
CA VAL A 34 -6.99 1.16 -18.96
C VAL A 34 -6.51 2.55 -19.30
N GLN A 35 -7.13 3.55 -18.67
CA GLN A 35 -6.63 4.92 -18.60
C GLN A 35 -6.08 5.21 -17.20
N VAL A 36 -4.82 5.63 -17.11
CA VAL A 36 -4.18 6.00 -15.85
C VAL A 36 -4.37 7.49 -15.59
N LEU A 37 -4.84 7.83 -14.39
CA LEU A 37 -4.94 9.20 -13.88
C LEU A 37 -3.81 9.43 -12.88
N SER A 38 -2.76 10.10 -13.32
CA SER A 38 -1.60 10.45 -12.49
C SER A 38 -1.67 11.91 -12.05
N GLY A 39 -1.15 12.20 -10.87
CA GLY A 39 -0.91 13.59 -10.46
C GLY A 39 0.35 14.18 -11.11
N PRO A 40 0.64 15.47 -10.88
CA PRO A 40 1.83 16.15 -11.40
C PRO A 40 3.11 15.59 -10.76
N THR A 41 4.22 15.69 -11.51
CA THR A 41 5.55 15.22 -11.07
C THR A 41 6.38 16.31 -10.41
N ASP A 42 6.01 17.57 -10.57
CA ASP A 42 6.69 18.77 -10.07
C ASP A 42 6.17 19.20 -8.69
N ILE A 43 5.92 18.24 -7.82
CA ILE A 43 5.43 18.46 -6.46
C ILE A 43 6.59 18.46 -5.44
N PRO A 44 6.41 19.11 -4.26
CA PRO A 44 7.37 19.03 -3.19
C PRO A 44 7.60 17.58 -2.72
N THR A 45 8.87 17.17 -2.66
CA THR A 45 9.26 15.79 -2.29
C THR A 45 9.91 15.66 -0.91
N ALA A 46 10.29 16.79 -0.28
CA ALA A 46 10.85 16.75 1.07
C ALA A 46 9.84 16.14 2.06
N THR A 47 10.21 15.02 2.67
CA THR A 47 9.30 14.25 3.52
C THR A 47 8.85 15.02 4.76
N THR A 48 7.59 14.88 5.12
CA THR A 48 7.09 15.36 6.41
C THR A 48 7.79 14.59 7.55
N PRO A 49 8.26 15.25 8.61
CA PRO A 49 8.88 14.56 9.74
C PRO A 49 8.02 13.41 10.29
N GLY A 50 8.63 12.24 10.48
CA GLY A 50 7.93 11.02 10.95
C GLY A 50 7.15 10.24 9.87
N ALA A 51 7.14 10.73 8.64
CA ALA A 51 6.50 10.07 7.50
C ALA A 51 7.51 9.82 6.36
N PHE A 52 7.03 9.20 5.30
CA PHE A 52 7.80 8.92 4.07
C PHE A 52 7.26 9.69 2.85
N LEU A 53 6.28 10.56 3.07
CA LEU A 53 5.65 11.42 2.07
C LEU A 53 5.74 12.89 2.48
N ASN A 54 5.64 13.78 1.51
CA ASN A 54 5.31 15.18 1.74
C ASN A 54 3.78 15.33 1.70
N PHE A 55 3.15 15.59 2.84
CA PHE A 55 1.68 15.66 2.88
C PHE A 55 1.07 16.83 2.09
N GLY A 56 1.81 17.92 1.89
CA GLY A 56 1.41 18.97 0.96
C GLY A 56 1.48 18.49 -0.49
N GLY A 57 2.62 17.91 -0.88
CA GLY A 57 2.85 17.36 -2.23
C GLY A 57 1.85 16.27 -2.59
N THR A 58 1.65 15.27 -1.72
CA THR A 58 0.69 14.19 -1.98
C THR A 58 -0.75 14.70 -2.12
N ASN A 59 -1.13 15.78 -1.41
CA ASN A 59 -2.45 16.38 -1.58
C ASN A 59 -2.58 17.14 -2.90
N ILE A 60 -1.53 17.79 -3.39
CA ILE A 60 -1.50 18.38 -4.75
C ILE A 60 -1.68 17.26 -5.78
N TYR A 61 -0.97 16.15 -5.63
CA TYR A 61 -1.07 14.99 -6.51
C TYR A 61 -2.51 14.46 -6.59
N LYS A 62 -3.10 14.14 -5.44
CA LYS A 62 -4.46 13.61 -5.32
C LYS A 62 -5.54 14.61 -5.78
N SER A 63 -5.37 15.90 -5.53
CA SER A 63 -6.30 16.95 -5.99
C SER A 63 -6.33 17.09 -7.50
N SER A 64 -5.17 16.96 -8.16
CA SER A 64 -5.09 16.95 -9.63
C SER A 64 -5.83 15.74 -10.22
N GLN A 65 -5.78 14.58 -9.56
CA GLN A 65 -6.55 13.40 -9.98
C GLN A 65 -8.06 13.64 -9.85
N VAL A 66 -8.51 14.33 -8.78
CA VAL A 66 -9.93 14.74 -8.64
C VAL A 66 -10.37 15.65 -9.77
N GLU A 67 -9.54 16.63 -10.16
CA GLU A 67 -9.82 17.49 -11.32
C GLU A 67 -9.96 16.67 -12.60
N GLN A 68 -9.04 15.73 -12.84
CA GLN A 68 -9.09 14.84 -14.01
C GLN A 68 -10.37 14.01 -14.04
N MET A 69 -10.78 13.42 -12.91
CA MET A 69 -12.06 12.71 -12.80
C MET A 69 -13.25 13.62 -13.17
N GLY A 70 -13.29 14.84 -12.66
CA GLY A 70 -14.34 15.80 -13.02
C GLY A 70 -14.37 16.10 -14.53
N ARG A 71 -13.22 16.26 -15.15
CA ARG A 71 -13.13 16.47 -16.62
C ARG A 71 -13.63 15.27 -17.42
N LEU A 72 -13.40 14.04 -16.95
CA LEU A 72 -13.89 12.82 -17.59
C LEU A 72 -15.43 12.75 -17.56
N PHE A 73 -16.04 13.10 -16.44
CA PHE A 73 -17.52 13.19 -16.38
C PHE A 73 -18.06 14.32 -17.29
N CYS A 74 -17.46 15.50 -17.26
CA CYS A 74 -17.89 16.63 -18.10
C CYS A 74 -17.75 16.35 -19.60
N SER A 75 -16.76 15.58 -20.02
CA SER A 75 -16.55 15.22 -21.43
C SER A 75 -17.41 14.04 -21.91
N GLY A 76 -18.18 13.38 -21.00
CA GLY A 76 -18.94 12.18 -21.32
C GLY A 76 -18.06 10.94 -21.58
N SER A 77 -16.81 10.96 -21.11
CA SER A 77 -15.88 9.84 -21.25
C SER A 77 -16.19 8.69 -20.27
N VAL A 78 -16.90 8.98 -19.18
CA VAL A 78 -17.35 7.99 -18.20
C VAL A 78 -18.74 7.51 -18.56
N ARG A 79 -18.95 6.21 -18.46
CA ARG A 79 -20.23 5.54 -18.71
C ARG A 79 -20.65 4.70 -17.50
N ALA A 80 -21.94 4.47 -17.38
CA ALA A 80 -22.46 3.53 -16.38
C ALA A 80 -21.79 2.16 -16.51
N GLY A 81 -21.34 1.62 -15.38
CA GLY A 81 -20.61 0.35 -15.31
C GLY A 81 -19.10 0.46 -15.60
N ASP A 82 -18.53 1.63 -15.83
CA ASP A 82 -17.07 1.81 -15.86
C ASP A 82 -16.48 1.68 -14.45
N HIS A 83 -15.23 1.25 -14.37
CA HIS A 83 -14.54 0.97 -13.13
C HIS A 83 -13.50 2.03 -12.79
N PHE A 84 -13.44 2.43 -11.51
CA PHE A 84 -12.42 3.30 -10.95
C PHE A 84 -11.63 2.53 -9.90
N ILE A 85 -10.34 2.33 -10.12
CA ILE A 85 -9.45 1.60 -9.22
C ILE A 85 -8.48 2.58 -8.57
N PHE A 86 -8.59 2.76 -7.26
CA PHE A 86 -7.65 3.54 -6.47
C PHE A 86 -6.57 2.61 -5.94
N THR A 87 -5.34 2.81 -6.39
CA THR A 87 -4.20 2.02 -5.90
C THR A 87 -3.75 2.39 -4.49
N ASP A 88 -4.35 3.43 -3.90
CA ASP A 88 -4.30 3.77 -2.49
C ASP A 88 -5.70 4.21 -2.05
N ALA A 89 -6.35 3.40 -1.22
CA ALA A 89 -7.71 3.67 -0.72
C ALA A 89 -7.77 4.91 0.20
N TRP A 90 -6.63 5.33 0.77
CA TRP A 90 -6.55 6.58 1.52
C TRP A 90 -6.53 7.79 0.59
N HIS A 91 -7.61 7.97 -0.17
CA HIS A 91 -7.75 9.00 -1.19
C HIS A 91 -9.10 9.73 -1.05
N PRO A 92 -9.12 11.00 -0.55
CA PRO A 92 -10.37 11.75 -0.35
C PRO A 92 -11.22 11.90 -1.62
N GLY A 93 -10.60 11.82 -2.79
CA GLY A 93 -11.27 11.92 -4.09
C GLY A 93 -12.32 10.83 -4.34
N ILE A 94 -12.35 9.74 -3.57
CA ILE A 94 -13.43 8.75 -3.67
C ILE A 94 -14.78 9.35 -3.33
N ILE A 95 -14.83 10.26 -2.35
CA ILE A 95 -16.07 10.97 -2.01
C ILE A 95 -16.53 11.87 -3.16
N ASN A 96 -15.60 12.58 -3.79
CA ASN A 96 -15.90 13.40 -4.98
C ASN A 96 -16.39 12.53 -6.15
N LEU A 97 -15.80 11.35 -6.35
CA LEU A 97 -16.23 10.41 -7.38
C LEU A 97 -17.65 9.92 -7.15
N LYS A 98 -17.96 9.46 -5.93
CA LYS A 98 -19.34 9.05 -5.56
C LYS A 98 -20.33 10.18 -5.74
N TYR A 99 -19.99 11.38 -5.28
CA TYR A 99 -20.82 12.59 -5.45
C TYR A 99 -21.16 12.82 -6.94
N MET A 100 -20.15 12.79 -7.83
CA MET A 100 -20.38 12.97 -9.28
C MET A 100 -21.20 11.83 -9.87
N SER A 101 -20.83 10.57 -9.58
CA SER A 101 -21.49 9.38 -10.10
C SER A 101 -22.99 9.35 -9.78
N GLU A 102 -23.34 9.62 -8.53
CA GLU A 102 -24.74 9.57 -8.07
C GLU A 102 -25.54 10.76 -8.55
N LEU A 103 -25.03 11.99 -8.43
CA LEU A 103 -25.80 13.19 -8.84
C LEU A 103 -25.93 13.35 -10.34
N LEU A 104 -24.99 12.82 -11.13
CA LEU A 104 -25.11 12.79 -12.59
C LEU A 104 -25.84 11.54 -13.12
N ASN A 105 -26.24 10.63 -12.22
CA ASN A 105 -26.86 9.35 -12.54
C ASN A 105 -26.03 8.52 -13.55
N ILE A 106 -24.71 8.46 -13.34
CA ILE A 106 -23.76 7.66 -14.09
C ILE A 106 -23.11 6.67 -13.09
N PRO A 107 -23.75 5.55 -12.74
CA PRO A 107 -23.25 4.62 -11.74
C PRO A 107 -21.95 3.97 -12.20
N VAL A 108 -20.90 4.08 -11.42
CA VAL A 108 -19.60 3.45 -11.65
C VAL A 108 -19.28 2.47 -10.53
N VAL A 109 -18.37 1.53 -10.80
CA VAL A 109 -17.88 0.56 -9.80
C VAL A 109 -16.55 1.06 -9.24
N THR A 110 -16.44 1.11 -7.94
CA THR A 110 -15.28 1.69 -7.24
C THR A 110 -14.50 0.66 -6.45
N HIS A 111 -13.17 0.70 -6.58
CA HIS A 111 -12.24 -0.24 -5.98
C HIS A 111 -11.14 0.52 -5.23
N GLY A 112 -10.83 0.10 -3.99
CA GLY A 112 -9.78 0.73 -3.18
C GLY A 112 -8.80 -0.29 -2.59
N LEU A 113 -7.50 -0.12 -2.84
CA LEU A 113 -6.45 -0.92 -2.22
C LEU A 113 -6.00 -0.26 -0.92
N TRP A 114 -6.22 -0.92 0.20
CA TRP A 114 -5.80 -0.47 1.51
C TRP A 114 -4.36 -0.89 1.79
N HIS A 115 -3.47 0.09 2.02
CA HIS A 115 -2.07 -0.16 2.39
C HIS A 115 -1.89 -0.19 3.90
N ALA A 116 -2.35 0.86 4.55
CA ALA A 116 -2.40 1.08 5.99
C ALA A 116 -3.34 2.26 6.26
N GLY A 117 -3.52 2.62 7.52
CA GLY A 117 -4.37 3.74 7.89
C GLY A 117 -4.27 4.07 9.37
N SER A 118 -5.15 4.95 9.84
CA SER A 118 -5.17 5.35 11.25
C SER A 118 -5.58 4.23 12.21
N TYR A 119 -6.20 3.19 11.68
CA TYR A 119 -6.59 1.99 12.40
C TYR A 119 -5.40 1.10 12.78
N ASP A 120 -4.26 1.29 12.15
CA ASP A 120 -3.00 0.62 12.50
C ASP A 120 -2.20 1.50 13.48
N PRO A 121 -2.12 1.13 14.78
CA PRO A 121 -1.41 1.93 15.77
C PRO A 121 0.10 2.00 15.52
N GLN A 122 0.66 1.09 14.71
CA GLN A 122 2.08 1.05 14.37
C GLN A 122 2.40 1.81 13.08
N ASP A 123 1.39 2.08 12.24
CA ASP A 123 1.60 2.92 11.05
C ASP A 123 1.78 4.39 11.43
N PHE A 124 2.41 5.16 10.53
CA PHE A 124 2.62 6.59 10.78
C PHE A 124 1.30 7.37 10.91
N LEU A 125 0.24 7.00 10.18
CA LEU A 125 -1.08 7.62 10.33
C LEU A 125 -1.68 7.30 11.71
N GLY A 126 -1.58 6.06 12.16
CA GLY A 126 -2.03 5.67 13.51
C GLY A 126 -1.30 6.44 14.59
N ARG A 127 0.02 6.56 14.48
CA ARG A 127 0.84 7.31 15.46
C ARG A 127 0.59 8.82 15.45
N LEU A 128 0.41 9.43 14.28
CA LEU A 128 0.28 10.89 14.16
C LEU A 128 -1.16 11.38 14.38
N VAL A 129 -2.14 10.66 13.88
CA VAL A 129 -3.54 11.13 13.86
C VAL A 129 -4.59 10.08 14.27
N GLY A 130 -4.18 8.86 14.63
CA GLY A 130 -5.10 7.75 14.95
C GLY A 130 -6.06 8.04 16.10
N ASN A 131 -5.70 8.95 17.00
CA ASN A 131 -6.57 9.40 18.10
C ASN A 131 -7.52 10.54 17.71
N LYS A 132 -7.52 11.00 16.45
CA LYS A 132 -8.37 12.10 15.99
C LYS A 132 -9.68 11.57 15.42
N PRO A 133 -10.85 12.02 15.92
CA PRO A 133 -12.15 11.54 15.41
C PRO A 133 -12.33 11.72 13.91
N TRP A 134 -11.85 12.86 13.35
CA TRP A 134 -12.05 13.16 11.94
C TRP A 134 -11.43 12.13 11.00
N VAL A 135 -10.25 11.59 11.33
CA VAL A 135 -9.58 10.60 10.45
C VAL A 135 -10.33 9.28 10.46
N ARG A 136 -10.82 8.83 11.61
CA ARG A 136 -11.66 7.62 11.70
C ARG A 136 -12.96 7.77 10.91
N HIS A 137 -13.62 8.91 10.99
CA HIS A 137 -14.83 9.18 10.19
C HIS A 137 -14.51 9.25 8.70
N ALA A 138 -13.37 9.83 8.31
CA ALA A 138 -12.93 9.86 6.92
C ALA A 138 -12.69 8.43 6.38
N GLU A 139 -11.96 7.60 7.09
CA GLU A 139 -11.67 6.23 6.67
C GLU A 139 -12.93 5.36 6.60
N LYS A 140 -13.86 5.47 7.57
CA LYS A 140 -15.19 4.84 7.49
C LYS A 140 -15.96 5.29 6.25
N SER A 141 -15.90 6.57 5.91
CA SER A 141 -16.54 7.12 4.71
C SER A 141 -15.89 6.62 3.42
N PHE A 142 -14.56 6.53 3.38
CA PHE A 142 -13.85 5.96 2.21
C PHE A 142 -14.22 4.49 2.03
N PHE A 143 -14.19 3.69 3.09
CA PHE A 143 -14.60 2.29 3.06
C PHE A 143 -16.04 2.14 2.54
N ALA A 144 -16.97 2.94 3.04
CA ALA A 144 -18.36 2.91 2.60
C ALA A 144 -18.52 3.29 1.12
N ALA A 145 -17.70 4.24 0.63
CA ALA A 145 -17.76 4.74 -0.73
C ALA A 145 -17.15 3.78 -1.77
N PHE A 146 -16.20 2.91 -1.40
CA PHE A 146 -15.71 1.85 -2.29
C PHE A 146 -16.73 0.71 -2.33
N ASP A 147 -17.05 0.21 -3.53
CA ASP A 147 -17.87 -0.98 -3.71
C ASP A 147 -17.06 -2.23 -3.33
N HIS A 148 -15.76 -2.24 -3.64
CA HIS A 148 -14.83 -3.31 -3.27
C HIS A 148 -13.59 -2.73 -2.57
N ASN A 149 -13.28 -3.27 -1.40
CA ASN A 149 -12.12 -2.90 -0.61
C ASN A 149 -11.10 -4.05 -0.58
N TYR A 150 -9.91 -3.81 -1.12
CA TYR A 150 -8.86 -4.80 -1.28
C TYR A 150 -7.82 -4.69 -0.16
N PHE A 151 -7.49 -5.82 0.43
CA PHE A 151 -6.53 -5.94 1.52
C PHE A 151 -5.46 -6.99 1.19
N ALA A 152 -4.26 -6.76 1.69
CA ALA A 152 -3.15 -7.67 1.42
C ALA A 152 -3.32 -9.05 2.08
N THR A 153 -3.82 -9.09 3.32
CA THR A 153 -3.93 -10.30 4.14
C THR A 153 -5.21 -10.32 4.95
N THR A 154 -5.58 -11.50 5.46
CA THR A 154 -6.69 -11.63 6.43
C THR A 154 -6.39 -10.84 7.70
N PHE A 155 -5.15 -10.89 8.20
CA PHE A 155 -4.71 -10.08 9.34
C PHE A 155 -4.99 -8.58 9.14
N HIS A 156 -4.76 -8.06 7.92
CA HIS A 156 -5.05 -6.67 7.61
C HIS A 156 -6.57 -6.38 7.66
N ILE A 157 -7.40 -7.28 7.16
CA ILE A 157 -8.86 -7.18 7.25
C ILE A 157 -9.31 -7.17 8.71
N ASP A 158 -8.82 -8.12 9.51
CA ASP A 158 -9.14 -8.23 10.93
C ASP A 158 -8.79 -6.95 11.70
N MET A 159 -7.58 -6.44 11.49
CA MET A 159 -7.11 -5.19 12.10
C MET A 159 -7.97 -3.99 11.70
N PHE A 160 -8.28 -3.86 10.39
CA PHE A 160 -9.13 -2.80 9.86
C PHE A 160 -10.52 -2.84 10.50
N HIS A 161 -11.15 -4.00 10.49
CA HIS A 161 -12.48 -4.16 11.03
C HIS A 161 -12.52 -3.89 12.53
N HIS A 162 -11.63 -4.53 13.30
CA HIS A 162 -11.60 -4.39 14.76
C HIS A 162 -11.32 -2.95 15.19
N ASN A 163 -10.29 -2.33 14.63
CA ASN A 163 -9.81 -1.03 15.09
C ASN A 163 -10.57 0.15 14.49
N LEU A 164 -11.18 -0.01 13.33
CA LEU A 164 -11.89 1.09 12.67
C LEU A 164 -13.40 0.95 12.75
N LEU A 165 -13.96 -0.18 12.34
CA LEU A 165 -15.41 -0.31 12.20
C LEU A 165 -16.09 -0.61 13.53
N ASN A 166 -15.50 -1.48 14.35
CA ASN A 166 -16.04 -1.86 15.65
C ASN A 166 -15.57 -0.96 16.80
N ASP A 167 -14.79 0.08 16.53
CA ASP A 167 -14.24 1.02 17.52
C ASP A 167 -13.52 0.34 18.70
N GLY A 168 -12.92 -0.84 18.48
CA GLY A 168 -12.24 -1.64 19.49
C GLY A 168 -13.16 -2.25 20.54
N MET A 169 -14.47 -2.25 20.34
CA MET A 169 -15.46 -2.71 21.35
C MET A 169 -15.69 -4.22 21.39
N VAL A 170 -15.08 -4.99 20.52
CA VAL A 170 -15.25 -6.44 20.49
C VAL A 170 -14.04 -7.12 21.12
N GLU A 171 -14.25 -7.76 22.27
CA GLU A 171 -13.23 -8.53 22.98
C GLU A 171 -12.84 -9.84 22.25
N ASN A 172 -13.54 -10.20 21.19
CA ASN A 172 -13.29 -11.44 20.47
C ASN A 172 -13.06 -11.17 18.97
N PRO A 173 -11.86 -11.52 18.42
CA PRO A 173 -11.68 -11.54 16.99
C PRO A 173 -12.60 -12.62 16.42
N TRP A 174 -13.49 -12.23 15.55
CA TRP A 174 -14.39 -12.98 14.69
C TRP A 174 -14.34 -14.52 14.77
N GLU A 175 -15.47 -15.14 14.90
CA GLU A 175 -15.60 -16.56 14.59
C GLU A 175 -15.28 -16.77 13.09
N GLU A 176 -14.71 -17.90 12.74
CA GLU A 176 -14.28 -18.21 11.36
C GLU A 176 -15.47 -18.12 10.35
N GLU A 177 -16.70 -18.35 10.82
CA GLU A 177 -17.93 -18.24 10.05
C GLU A 177 -18.24 -16.80 9.65
N ASP A 178 -18.06 -15.82 10.55
CA ASP A 178 -18.29 -14.40 10.25
C ASP A 178 -17.29 -13.87 9.20
N LYS A 179 -16.06 -14.41 9.19
CA LYS A 179 -15.04 -14.07 8.19
C LYS A 179 -15.42 -14.53 6.78
N ALA A 180 -16.01 -15.70 6.67
CA ALA A 180 -16.45 -16.25 5.39
C ALA A 180 -17.54 -15.36 4.76
N ASP A 181 -18.56 -15.02 5.52
CA ASP A 181 -19.69 -14.21 5.06
C ASP A 181 -19.26 -12.81 4.60
N MET A 182 -18.29 -12.18 5.29
CA MET A 182 -17.78 -10.86 4.89
C MET A 182 -16.99 -10.86 3.59
N LEU A 183 -16.29 -11.96 3.28
CA LEU A 183 -15.58 -12.12 2.02
C LEU A 183 -16.54 -12.45 0.86
N GLU A 184 -17.71 -13.04 1.16
CA GLU A 184 -18.68 -13.45 0.15
C GLU A 184 -19.42 -12.27 -0.49
N ASP A 185 -19.74 -11.20 0.26
CA ASP A 185 -20.48 -10.08 -0.31
C ASP A 185 -19.62 -9.12 -1.16
N GLY A 186 -18.31 -9.43 -1.29
CA GLY A 186 -17.37 -8.70 -2.13
C GLY A 186 -16.97 -7.31 -1.62
N LYS A 187 -17.46 -6.92 -0.44
CA LYS A 187 -17.08 -5.62 0.19
C LYS A 187 -15.65 -5.65 0.73
N TYR A 188 -15.23 -6.80 1.25
CA TYR A 188 -13.84 -7.08 1.64
C TYR A 188 -13.24 -8.11 0.69
N VAL A 189 -12.10 -7.82 0.12
CA VAL A 189 -11.44 -8.73 -0.81
C VAL A 189 -9.97 -8.89 -0.40
N ARG A 190 -9.58 -10.13 -0.08
CA ARG A 190 -8.17 -10.45 0.16
C ARG A 190 -7.50 -10.75 -1.17
N THR A 191 -6.65 -9.84 -1.64
CA THR A 191 -5.99 -9.98 -2.95
C THR A 191 -4.50 -10.29 -2.88
N GLY A 192 -3.87 -10.15 -1.71
CA GLY A 192 -2.42 -9.94 -1.69
C GLY A 192 -2.08 -8.56 -2.27
N TRP A 193 -0.83 -8.40 -2.70
CA TRP A 193 -0.37 -7.22 -3.39
C TRP A 193 0.16 -7.58 -4.78
N PRO A 194 0.05 -6.71 -5.79
CA PRO A 194 0.53 -6.98 -7.14
C PRO A 194 2.07 -6.97 -7.16
N MET A 195 2.67 -8.13 -6.95
CA MET A 195 4.12 -8.32 -6.81
C MET A 195 4.71 -9.27 -7.86
N GLU A 196 3.98 -9.63 -8.90
CA GLU A 196 4.41 -10.57 -9.94
C GLU A 196 5.70 -10.10 -10.65
N TYR A 197 5.96 -8.79 -10.66
CA TYR A 197 7.20 -8.22 -11.17
C TYR A 197 8.45 -8.69 -10.40
N MET A 198 8.31 -9.15 -9.15
CA MET A 198 9.44 -9.59 -8.33
C MET A 198 10.14 -10.80 -8.94
N GLU A 199 9.40 -11.76 -9.49
CA GLU A 199 10.01 -12.94 -10.10
C GLU A 199 11.05 -12.55 -11.16
N GLY A 200 10.67 -11.70 -12.12
CA GLY A 200 11.59 -11.24 -13.15
C GLY A 200 12.73 -10.37 -12.61
N THR A 201 12.46 -9.56 -11.58
CA THR A 201 13.44 -8.66 -10.99
C THR A 201 14.48 -9.41 -10.16
N LEU A 202 14.08 -10.45 -9.41
CA LEU A 202 14.94 -11.16 -8.47
C LEU A 202 15.61 -12.40 -9.07
N LEU A 203 15.11 -12.92 -10.19
CA LEU A 203 15.66 -14.09 -10.86
C LEU A 203 17.19 -14.03 -11.09
N PRO A 204 17.79 -12.89 -11.49
CA PRO A 204 19.25 -12.80 -11.67
C PRO A 204 20.06 -13.05 -10.39
N TYR A 205 19.45 -12.83 -9.22
CA TYR A 205 20.12 -12.90 -7.92
C TYR A 205 19.88 -14.22 -7.18
N LYS A 206 18.96 -15.05 -7.65
CA LYS A 206 18.50 -16.29 -6.99
C LYS A 206 19.62 -17.28 -6.65
N ASN A 207 20.60 -17.40 -7.52
CA ASN A 207 21.67 -18.41 -7.39
C ASN A 207 23.03 -17.81 -7.00
N MET A 208 23.04 -16.62 -6.44
CA MET A 208 24.29 -16.00 -5.98
C MET A 208 24.91 -16.78 -4.81
N PRO A 209 26.25 -16.85 -4.73
CA PRO A 209 26.92 -17.44 -3.58
C PRO A 209 26.55 -16.72 -2.29
N LYS A 210 26.10 -17.47 -1.29
CA LYS A 210 25.70 -16.89 0.00
C LYS A 210 26.93 -16.60 0.88
N ARG A 211 26.95 -15.44 1.48
CA ARG A 211 27.90 -14.99 2.51
C ARG A 211 27.27 -15.15 3.89
N ASP A 212 28.11 -15.12 4.92
CA ASP A 212 27.66 -15.05 6.32
C ASP A 212 27.12 -13.63 6.65
N LEU A 213 26.11 -13.22 5.89
CA LEU A 213 25.50 -11.89 5.89
C LEU A 213 24.04 -11.99 6.34
N ILE A 214 23.69 -11.12 7.30
CA ILE A 214 22.32 -10.92 7.77
C ILE A 214 21.90 -9.47 7.44
N LEU A 215 20.79 -9.31 6.72
CA LEU A 215 20.29 -8.00 6.31
C LEU A 215 19.13 -7.50 7.16
N PHE A 216 19.15 -6.22 7.46
CA PHE A 216 17.99 -5.46 7.90
C PHE A 216 17.50 -4.61 6.71
N PRO A 217 16.49 -5.09 5.96
CA PRO A 217 16.06 -4.46 4.71
C PRO A 217 15.08 -3.29 4.92
N HIS A 218 14.64 -3.10 6.17
CA HIS A 218 13.62 -2.11 6.51
C HIS A 218 14.18 -0.70 6.64
N ARG A 219 13.29 0.29 6.51
CA ARG A 219 13.59 1.66 6.98
C ARG A 219 13.79 1.65 8.49
N ILE A 220 14.59 2.58 8.99
CA ILE A 220 14.76 2.80 10.43
C ILE A 220 13.52 3.53 10.94
N ALA A 221 12.68 2.82 11.68
CA ALA A 221 11.46 3.34 12.28
C ALA A 221 11.13 2.55 13.55
N PRO A 222 10.42 3.15 14.53
CA PRO A 222 10.15 2.49 15.82
C PRO A 222 9.51 1.11 15.69
N GLU A 223 8.56 0.95 14.79
CA GLU A 223 7.86 -0.30 14.55
C GLU A 223 8.73 -1.40 13.92
N LYS A 224 9.91 -1.06 13.39
CA LYS A 224 10.85 -2.01 12.78
C LYS A 224 11.87 -2.57 13.76
N GLN A 225 11.93 -2.02 14.96
CA GLN A 225 12.73 -2.51 16.11
C GLN A 225 14.19 -2.80 15.74
N ILE A 226 14.88 -1.82 15.13
CA ILE A 226 16.28 -1.95 14.70
C ILE A 226 17.22 -2.31 15.87
N GLU A 227 16.88 -1.93 17.10
CA GLU A 227 17.66 -2.21 18.29
C GLU A 227 17.83 -3.70 18.54
N ILE A 228 16.82 -4.51 18.24
CA ILE A 228 16.91 -5.97 18.33
C ILE A 228 17.93 -6.50 17.33
N PHE A 229 17.96 -5.98 16.11
CA PHE A 229 18.96 -6.34 15.10
C PHE A 229 20.39 -5.95 15.52
N ARG A 230 20.56 -4.75 16.08
CA ARG A 230 21.86 -4.28 16.58
C ARG A 230 22.35 -5.07 17.79
N ASP A 231 21.44 -5.43 18.71
CA ASP A 231 21.77 -6.31 19.84
C ASP A 231 22.18 -7.69 19.36
N LEU A 232 21.44 -8.29 18.42
CA LEU A 232 21.79 -9.58 17.81
C LEU A 232 23.20 -9.57 17.20
N ALA A 233 23.59 -8.48 16.55
CA ALA A 233 24.92 -8.32 15.97
C ALA A 233 26.04 -8.43 17.01
N THR A 234 25.82 -8.00 18.24
CA THR A 234 26.83 -8.13 19.32
C THR A 234 27.01 -9.58 19.80
N HIS A 235 25.98 -10.41 19.64
CA HIS A 235 25.98 -11.80 20.09
C HIS A 235 26.43 -12.79 19.01
N LEU A 236 26.44 -12.40 17.75
CA LEU A 236 26.78 -13.25 16.60
C LEU A 236 27.92 -12.64 15.76
N PRO A 237 29.12 -12.47 16.33
CA PRO A 237 30.24 -11.76 15.66
C PRO A 237 30.79 -12.50 14.42
N GLN A 238 30.39 -13.75 14.19
CA GLN A 238 30.77 -14.54 13.01
C GLN A 238 29.98 -14.15 11.76
N TYR A 239 28.89 -13.38 11.91
CA TYR A 239 28.10 -12.88 10.79
C TYR A 239 28.36 -11.40 10.55
N GLU A 240 28.29 -11.00 9.29
CA GLU A 240 28.20 -9.60 8.90
C GLU A 240 26.75 -9.12 9.04
N PHE A 241 26.55 -7.96 9.67
CA PHE A 241 25.24 -7.34 9.86
C PHE A 241 25.16 -6.05 9.08
N VAL A 242 24.20 -5.93 8.16
CA VAL A 242 24.03 -4.75 7.32
C VAL A 242 22.62 -4.18 7.44
N VAL A 243 22.57 -2.89 7.81
CA VAL A 243 21.33 -2.09 7.74
C VAL A 243 21.31 -1.43 6.37
N CYS A 244 20.38 -1.85 5.50
CA CYS A 244 20.35 -1.38 4.12
C CYS A 244 20.18 0.14 3.99
N GLN A 245 19.40 0.76 4.87
CA GLN A 245 19.20 2.22 4.85
C GLN A 245 20.50 3.02 5.10
N ASP A 246 21.42 2.50 5.91
CA ASP A 246 22.69 3.19 6.21
C ASP A 246 23.66 3.19 5.02
N GLN A 247 23.45 2.31 4.04
CA GLN A 247 24.32 2.13 2.87
C GLN A 247 23.96 3.00 1.65
N GLN A 248 22.83 3.70 1.67
CA GLN A 248 22.32 4.52 0.55
C GLN A 248 22.31 3.75 -0.80
N LEU A 249 21.89 2.49 -0.78
CA LEU A 249 21.94 1.57 -1.91
C LEU A 249 21.03 1.98 -3.06
N THR A 250 21.50 1.79 -4.28
CA THR A 250 20.63 1.68 -5.45
C THR A 250 19.82 0.38 -5.39
N LYS A 251 18.74 0.29 -6.17
CA LYS A 251 17.93 -0.94 -6.26
C LYS A 251 18.77 -2.17 -6.63
N ASN A 252 19.70 -2.03 -7.58
CA ASN A 252 20.56 -3.14 -8.01
C ASN A 252 21.53 -3.59 -6.90
N GLU A 253 22.12 -2.65 -6.17
CA GLU A 253 23.00 -2.96 -5.03
C GLU A 253 22.21 -3.64 -3.91
N TYR A 254 20.99 -3.17 -3.63
CA TYR A 254 20.09 -3.81 -2.67
C TYR A 254 19.77 -5.27 -3.07
N HIS A 255 19.41 -5.51 -4.34
CA HIS A 255 19.12 -6.87 -4.82
C HIS A 255 20.36 -7.76 -4.82
N ASN A 256 21.56 -7.22 -5.09
CA ASN A 256 22.81 -7.96 -4.94
C ASN A 256 23.01 -8.42 -3.48
N LEU A 257 22.83 -7.51 -2.52
CA LEU A 257 22.94 -7.86 -1.10
C LEU A 257 21.90 -8.93 -0.69
N LEU A 258 20.65 -8.82 -1.17
CA LEU A 258 19.64 -9.86 -0.95
C LEU A 258 20.09 -11.23 -1.52
N GLY A 259 20.66 -11.23 -2.74
CA GLY A 259 21.18 -12.44 -3.38
C GLY A 259 22.33 -13.08 -2.60
N GLU A 260 23.20 -12.27 -1.99
CA GLU A 260 24.35 -12.72 -1.20
C GLU A 260 24.01 -13.09 0.25
N ALA A 261 22.93 -12.52 0.80
CA ALA A 261 22.59 -12.71 2.20
C ALA A 261 22.12 -14.12 2.52
N LYS A 262 22.57 -14.68 3.66
CA LYS A 262 22.02 -15.90 4.22
C LYS A 262 20.65 -15.71 4.85
N MET A 263 20.41 -14.54 5.43
CA MET A 263 19.18 -14.22 6.15
C MET A 263 18.76 -12.78 5.90
N VAL A 264 17.44 -12.60 5.88
CA VAL A 264 16.78 -11.30 6.06
C VAL A 264 16.15 -11.30 7.43
N PHE A 265 16.43 -10.26 8.21
CA PHE A 265 15.93 -10.14 9.57
C PHE A 265 14.71 -9.20 9.63
N SER A 266 13.70 -9.63 10.35
CA SER A 266 12.52 -8.81 10.68
C SER A 266 12.09 -9.06 12.12
N ALA A 267 11.96 -7.99 12.89
CA ALA A 267 11.32 -7.96 14.21
C ALA A 267 10.17 -6.93 14.23
N ASN A 268 9.50 -6.75 13.10
CA ASN A 268 8.44 -5.78 12.95
C ASN A 268 7.30 -6.06 13.92
N LEU A 269 6.85 -5.04 14.64
CA LEU A 269 5.69 -5.16 15.54
C LEU A 269 4.40 -5.46 14.78
N GLN A 270 4.32 -4.99 13.55
CA GLN A 270 3.18 -5.22 12.68
C GLN A 270 3.58 -5.00 11.21
N GLU A 271 2.98 -5.75 10.31
CA GLU A 271 3.04 -5.57 8.85
C GLU A 271 1.71 -5.99 8.23
N THR A 272 1.20 -5.20 7.32
CA THR A 272 0.05 -5.60 6.48
C THR A 272 0.46 -6.65 5.46
N LEU A 273 1.65 -6.47 4.87
CA LEU A 273 2.40 -7.47 4.10
C LEU A 273 3.87 -7.02 4.04
N GLY A 274 4.77 -7.82 4.61
CA GLY A 274 6.20 -7.50 4.68
C GLY A 274 6.93 -7.69 3.36
N ILE A 275 6.78 -6.76 2.39
CA ILE A 275 7.36 -6.88 1.04
C ILE A 275 8.84 -7.20 1.08
N SER A 276 9.63 -6.49 1.90
CA SER A 276 11.06 -6.72 2.01
C SER A 276 11.44 -8.11 2.53
N CYS A 277 10.56 -8.77 3.29
CA CYS A 277 10.74 -10.16 3.68
C CYS A 277 10.47 -11.10 2.51
N TYR A 278 9.46 -10.82 1.69
CA TYR A 278 9.18 -11.60 0.48
C TYR A 278 10.27 -11.43 -0.59
N GLU A 279 10.89 -10.25 -0.71
CA GLU A 279 12.03 -10.03 -1.59
C GLU A 279 13.24 -10.91 -1.19
N GLY A 280 13.39 -11.23 0.11
CA GLY A 280 14.49 -12.03 0.64
C GLY A 280 14.20 -13.54 0.72
N ALA A 281 12.99 -13.97 0.46
CA ALA A 281 12.59 -15.38 0.53
C ALA A 281 12.83 -16.11 -0.80
#